data_a6d5582185a30a003cd469588b72d0d2
#
_entry.id   a6d5582185a30a003cd469588b72d0d2
#
_cell.length_a   1.000
_cell.length_b   1.000
_cell.length_c   1.000
_cell.angle_alpha   90.00
_cell.angle_beta   90.00
_cell.angle_gamma   90.00
#
_symmetry.space_group_name_H-M   'P 1'
#
loop_
_entity.id
_entity.type
_entity.pdbx_description
1 polymer ?
#
loop_
_entity_poly.entity_id
_entity_poly.type
_entity_poly.pdbx_seq_one_letter_code
_entity_poly.pdbx_strand_id
1 'polypeptide(L)'
;DGVIAVTATDSGDALYALANHGRYIAVAAPGVDVIAPALYEAYQVSSGTSFAAAHVSGVIALMLERGPKLSIQEIRAALQSGAKDLGPSGTDDQFGAGRVNALSVLQNKN
;
A
#
# COMPACT_ATOMS: atom_id res chain seq x y z
N ASP A 1 10.27 -6.26 12.22
CA ASP A 1 10.12 -5.12 12.82
C ASP A 1 10.59 -3.90 12.13
N GLY A 2 10.86 -3.30 11.39
CA GLY A 2 11.15 -2.13 10.61
C GLY A 2 10.66 -2.28 9.19
N VAL A 3 9.92 -3.36 8.91
CA VAL A 3 9.46 -3.66 7.56
C VAL A 3 7.94 -3.67 7.53
N ILE A 4 7.38 -3.03 6.50
CA ILE A 4 5.95 -3.07 6.26
C ILE A 4 5.76 -3.86 4.96
N ALA A 5 5.21 -5.05 5.07
CA ALA A 5 5.01 -5.92 3.91
C ALA A 5 3.76 -5.51 3.14
N VAL A 6 3.89 -5.36 1.83
CA VAL A 6 2.84 -4.84 0.98
C VAL A 6 2.55 -5.84 -0.13
N THR A 7 1.27 -6.07 -0.41
CA THR A 7 0.86 -6.84 -1.57
C THR A 7 0.20 -5.93 -2.60
N ALA A 8 -0.17 -6.48 -3.74
CA ALA A 8 -0.66 -5.67 -4.86
C ALA A 8 -2.08 -6.03 -5.26
N THR A 9 -2.84 -5.00 -5.63
CA THR A 9 -4.19 -5.17 -6.16
C THR A 9 -4.29 -4.56 -7.55
N ASP A 10 -5.31 -4.98 -8.30
CA ASP A 10 -5.61 -4.40 -9.60
C ASP A 10 -6.69 -3.31 -9.44
N SER A 11 -7.13 -2.73 -10.55
CA SER A 11 -8.10 -1.65 -10.53
C SER A 11 -9.48 -2.08 -10.03
N GLY A 12 -9.75 -3.37 -10.00
CA GLY A 12 -10.99 -3.91 -9.45
C GLY A 12 -10.84 -4.37 -8.01
N ASP A 13 -9.74 -4.04 -7.35
CA ASP A 13 -9.44 -4.45 -5.98
C ASP A 13 -9.24 -5.96 -5.82
N ALA A 14 -8.90 -6.65 -6.90
CA ALA A 14 -8.56 -8.07 -6.83
C ALA A 14 -7.06 -8.23 -6.57
N LEU A 15 -6.69 -9.29 -5.87
CA LEU A 15 -5.30 -9.58 -5.56
C LEU A 15 -4.54 -9.90 -6.85
N TYR A 16 -3.35 -9.32 -7.00
CA TYR A 16 -2.48 -9.62 -8.13
C TYR A 16 -2.13 -11.11 -8.11
N ALA A 17 -2.33 -11.78 -9.24
CA ALA A 17 -2.22 -13.24 -9.30
C ALA A 17 -0.84 -13.77 -8.92
N LEU A 18 0.20 -12.98 -9.15
CA LEU A 18 1.58 -13.39 -8.83
C LEU A 18 2.06 -12.87 -7.49
N ALA A 19 1.19 -12.24 -6.70
CA ALA A 19 1.60 -11.68 -5.42
C ALA A 19 1.74 -12.76 -4.37
N ASN A 20 2.70 -12.57 -3.48
CA ASN A 20 2.79 -13.39 -2.27
C ASN A 20 1.71 -12.97 -1.29
N HIS A 21 1.31 -13.89 -0.45
CA HIS A 21 0.33 -13.58 0.58
C HIS A 21 0.65 -14.41 1.84
N GLY A 22 0.07 -14.01 2.95
CA GLY A 22 0.32 -14.64 4.23
C GLY A 22 0.01 -13.66 5.36
N ARG A 23 0.16 -14.13 6.58
CA ARG A 23 -0.15 -13.30 7.76
C ARG A 23 0.76 -12.10 7.91
N TYR A 24 1.92 -12.12 7.26
CA TYR A 24 2.89 -11.02 7.36
C TYR A 24 2.49 -9.78 6.55
N ILE A 25 1.51 -9.89 5.66
CA ILE A 25 1.07 -8.77 4.83
C ILE A 25 0.38 -7.73 5.71
N ALA A 26 0.88 -6.49 5.66
CA ALA A 26 0.29 -5.40 6.43
C ALA A 26 -0.85 -4.72 5.67
N VAL A 27 -0.61 -4.34 4.42
CA VAL A 27 -1.59 -3.65 3.58
C VAL A 27 -1.40 -4.05 2.13
N ALA A 28 -2.36 -3.69 1.31
CA ALA A 28 -2.30 -3.82 -0.14
C ALA A 28 -2.25 -2.43 -0.78
N ALA A 29 -1.75 -2.36 -2.00
CA ALA A 29 -1.75 -1.12 -2.77
C ALA A 29 -1.81 -1.46 -4.26
N PRO A 30 -2.18 -0.50 -5.12
CA PRO A 30 -2.24 -0.75 -6.55
C PRO A 30 -0.87 -1.17 -7.09
N GLY A 31 -0.84 -2.25 -7.85
CA GLY A 31 0.39 -2.76 -8.42
C GLY A 31 0.19 -3.52 -9.72
N VAL A 32 -0.99 -3.38 -10.36
CA VAL A 32 -1.27 -4.05 -11.62
C VAL A 32 -1.58 -2.99 -12.67
N ASP A 33 -0.93 -3.10 -13.82
CA ASP A 33 -1.10 -2.15 -14.94
C ASP A 33 -0.88 -0.70 -14.51
N VAL A 34 0.18 -0.49 -13.75
CA VAL A 34 0.54 0.83 -13.27
C VAL A 34 1.28 1.57 -14.38
N ILE A 35 0.82 2.78 -14.70
CA ILE A 35 1.46 3.63 -15.69
C ILE A 35 2.50 4.47 -14.97
N ALA A 36 3.73 4.36 -15.41
CA ALA A 36 4.84 5.06 -14.78
C ALA A 36 5.82 5.57 -15.83
N PRO A 37 6.62 6.58 -15.50
CA PRO A 37 7.64 7.07 -16.42
C PRO A 37 8.63 5.96 -16.78
N ALA A 38 9.12 6.02 -18.00
CA ALA A 38 10.10 5.07 -18.52
C ALA A 38 11.19 5.85 -19.24
N LEU A 39 12.19 5.14 -19.73
CA LEU A 39 13.31 5.76 -20.42
C LEU A 39 12.84 6.48 -21.70
N TYR A 40 13.61 7.50 -22.10
CA TYR A 40 13.40 8.23 -23.35
C TYR A 40 12.06 8.97 -23.37
N GLU A 41 11.72 9.61 -22.24
CA GLU A 41 10.51 10.45 -22.16
C GLU A 41 9.23 9.69 -22.49
N ALA A 42 9.21 8.41 -22.17
CA ALA A 42 8.06 7.54 -22.43
C ALA A 42 7.36 7.17 -21.12
N TYR A 43 6.24 6.50 -21.26
CA TYR A 43 5.54 5.88 -20.13
C TYR A 43 5.44 4.38 -20.41
N GLN A 44 5.35 3.64 -19.34
CA GLN A 44 5.29 2.19 -19.42
C GLN A 44 4.24 1.68 -18.46
N VAL A 45 3.52 0.64 -18.88
CA VAL A 45 2.54 -0.03 -18.02
C VAL A 45 3.22 -1.27 -17.47
N SER A 46 3.22 -1.41 -16.16
CA SER A 46 3.91 -2.50 -15.47
C SER A 46 3.12 -3.01 -14.30
N SER A 47 3.41 -4.25 -13.90
CA SER A 47 2.75 -4.87 -12.76
C SER A 47 3.78 -5.50 -11.84
N GLY A 48 3.47 -5.51 -10.55
CA GLY A 48 4.33 -6.16 -9.55
C GLY A 48 4.10 -5.57 -8.17
N THR A 49 4.42 -6.35 -7.16
CA THR A 49 4.32 -5.87 -5.77
C THR A 49 5.33 -4.76 -5.50
N SER A 50 6.40 -4.65 -6.31
CA SER A 50 7.34 -3.54 -6.17
C SER A 50 6.66 -2.20 -6.47
N PHE A 51 5.70 -2.17 -7.39
CA PHE A 51 4.96 -0.93 -7.68
C PHE A 51 4.01 -0.60 -6.54
N ALA A 52 3.40 -1.61 -5.94
CA ALA A 52 2.56 -1.43 -4.75
C ALA A 52 3.40 -0.91 -3.59
N ALA A 53 4.58 -1.45 -3.39
CA ALA A 53 5.49 -1.00 -2.33
C ALA A 53 5.89 0.46 -2.55
N ALA A 54 6.15 0.85 -3.79
CA ALA A 54 6.49 2.24 -4.11
C ALA A 54 5.31 3.17 -3.79
N HIS A 55 4.09 2.73 -4.06
CA HIS A 55 2.89 3.50 -3.73
C HIS A 55 2.81 3.76 -2.23
N VAL A 56 3.02 2.71 -1.43
CA VAL A 56 2.99 2.83 0.03
C VAL A 56 4.12 3.74 0.51
N SER A 57 5.31 3.62 -0.08
CA SER A 57 6.42 4.52 0.27
C SER A 57 6.04 5.98 0.03
N GLY A 58 5.33 6.27 -1.05
CA GLY A 58 4.85 7.62 -1.33
C GLY A 58 3.87 8.11 -0.28
N VAL A 59 2.95 7.25 0.14
CA VAL A 59 1.99 7.60 1.20
C VAL A 59 2.73 7.88 2.50
N ILE A 60 3.71 7.06 2.83
CA ILE A 60 4.52 7.26 4.05
C ILE A 60 5.29 8.58 3.98
N ALA A 61 5.81 8.93 2.81
CA ALA A 61 6.50 10.20 2.65
C ALA A 61 5.56 11.38 2.96
N LEU A 62 4.32 11.31 2.51
CA LEU A 62 3.32 12.33 2.83
C LEU A 62 3.02 12.37 4.33
N MET A 63 2.94 11.20 4.96
CA MET A 63 2.72 11.13 6.39
C MET A 63 3.86 11.79 7.16
N LEU A 64 5.09 11.51 6.76
CA LEU A 64 6.27 12.05 7.44
C LEU A 64 6.42 13.55 7.23
N GLU A 65 5.94 14.06 6.12
CA GLU A 65 5.93 15.51 5.91
C GLU A 65 5.05 16.18 6.97
N ARG A 66 3.96 15.55 7.36
CA ARG A 66 3.03 16.10 8.34
C ARG A 66 3.43 15.75 9.77
N GLY A 67 4.08 14.62 9.97
CA GLY A 67 4.50 14.17 11.29
C GLY A 67 5.91 13.57 11.24
N PRO A 68 6.96 14.42 11.21
CA PRO A 68 8.32 13.92 10.99
C PRO A 68 8.86 12.99 12.05
N LYS A 69 8.19 12.93 13.20
CA LYS A 69 8.68 12.08 14.30
C LYS A 69 7.87 10.80 14.49
N LEU A 70 7.02 10.45 13.51
CA LEU A 70 6.25 9.22 13.60
C LEU A 70 7.18 8.01 13.66
N SER A 71 6.87 7.08 14.56
CA SER A 71 7.58 5.82 14.63
C SER A 71 7.07 4.87 13.56
N ILE A 72 7.81 3.79 13.31
CA ILE A 72 7.37 2.79 12.34
C ILE A 72 6.06 2.14 12.77
N GLN A 73 5.86 1.95 14.08
CA GLN A 73 4.63 1.38 14.60
C GLN A 73 3.45 2.32 14.36
N GLU A 74 3.66 3.61 14.56
CA GLU A 74 2.61 4.60 14.31
C GLU A 74 2.26 4.69 12.84
N ILE A 75 3.26 4.60 11.97
CA ILE A 75 3.06 4.61 10.52
C ILE A 75 2.24 3.37 10.11
N ARG A 76 2.65 2.20 10.58
CA ARG A 76 1.92 0.97 10.26
C ARG A 76 0.48 1.04 10.73
N ALA A 77 0.26 1.47 11.97
CA ALA A 77 -1.08 1.55 12.53
C ALA A 77 -1.96 2.51 11.73
N ALA A 78 -1.41 3.65 11.31
CA ALA A 78 -2.16 4.61 10.53
C ALA A 78 -2.51 4.07 9.13
N LEU A 79 -1.56 3.40 8.49
CA LEU A 79 -1.82 2.78 7.18
C LEU A 79 -2.93 1.75 7.28
N GLN A 80 -2.89 0.94 8.33
CA GLN A 80 -3.87 -0.14 8.50
C GLN A 80 -5.25 0.40 8.86
N SER A 81 -5.32 1.38 9.76
CA SER A 81 -6.62 1.90 10.18
C SER A 81 -7.29 2.72 9.10
N GLY A 82 -6.53 3.31 8.19
CA GLY A 82 -7.08 4.07 7.08
C GLY A 82 -7.35 3.25 5.83
N ALA A 83 -7.03 1.97 5.83
CA ALA A 83 -7.17 1.13 4.64
C ALA A 83 -8.62 0.77 4.36
N LYS A 84 -8.92 0.54 3.07
CA LYS A 84 -10.22 0.02 2.68
C LYS A 84 -10.17 -1.50 2.80
N ASP A 85 -10.99 -2.06 3.67
CA ASP A 85 -11.02 -3.51 3.89
C ASP A 85 -11.43 -4.23 2.61
N LEU A 86 -10.66 -5.22 2.22
CA LEU A 86 -10.91 -6.02 1.02
C LEU A 86 -10.94 -7.49 1.41
N GLY A 87 -11.70 -8.27 0.64
CA GLY A 87 -11.83 -9.70 0.89
C GLY A 87 -12.60 -9.98 2.16
N PRO A 88 -12.22 -11.01 2.91
CA PRO A 88 -12.88 -11.31 4.19
C PRO A 88 -12.79 -10.12 5.12
N SER A 89 -13.83 -9.93 5.92
CA SER A 89 -13.91 -8.78 6.82
C SER A 89 -12.73 -8.77 7.79
N GLY A 90 -12.13 -7.60 7.97
CA GLY A 90 -11.00 -7.42 8.84
C GLY A 90 -9.68 -7.78 8.18
N THR A 91 -8.64 -7.89 8.97
CA THR A 91 -7.30 -8.25 8.46
C THR A 91 -7.29 -9.71 7.99
N ASP A 92 -6.74 -9.95 6.82
CA ASP A 92 -6.65 -11.30 6.26
C ASP A 92 -5.31 -11.54 5.59
N ASP A 93 -5.06 -12.79 5.19
CA ASP A 93 -3.77 -13.22 4.64
C ASP A 93 -3.52 -12.74 3.21
N GLN A 94 -4.54 -12.27 2.52
CA GLN A 94 -4.41 -11.85 1.13
C GLN A 94 -4.17 -10.35 1.01
N PHE A 95 -4.90 -9.55 1.76
CA PHE A 95 -4.87 -8.10 1.62
C PHE A 95 -4.34 -7.38 2.86
N GLY A 96 -3.99 -8.12 3.92
CA GLY A 96 -3.65 -7.49 5.19
C GLY A 96 -4.86 -6.72 5.71
N ALA A 97 -4.66 -5.48 6.12
CA ALA A 97 -5.77 -4.63 6.58
C ALA A 97 -6.60 -4.09 5.42
N GLY A 98 -6.13 -4.25 4.18
CA GLY A 98 -6.83 -3.79 3.00
C GLY A 98 -6.00 -2.87 2.15
N ARG A 99 -6.63 -2.23 1.16
CA ARG A 99 -5.94 -1.32 0.25
C ARG A 99 -5.67 0.01 0.95
N VAL A 100 -4.41 0.44 0.90
CA VAL A 100 -4.00 1.71 1.50
C VAL A 100 -4.79 2.86 0.86
N ASN A 101 -5.17 3.84 1.68
CA ASN A 101 -5.93 4.99 1.23
C ASN A 101 -5.25 6.23 1.79
N ALA A 102 -4.52 6.93 0.93
CA ALA A 102 -3.75 8.10 1.34
C ALA A 102 -4.63 9.18 1.94
N LEU A 103 -5.79 9.42 1.34
CA LEU A 103 -6.70 10.44 1.83
C LEU A 103 -7.14 10.15 3.26
N SER A 104 -7.58 8.91 3.52
CA SER A 104 -8.02 8.53 4.87
C SER A 104 -6.88 8.62 5.87
N VAL A 105 -5.70 8.18 5.49
CA VAL A 105 -4.54 8.22 6.38
C VAL A 105 -4.18 9.65 6.74
N LEU A 106 -4.21 10.56 5.78
CA LEU A 106 -3.80 11.95 6.00
C LEU A 106 -4.87 12.77 6.71
N GLN A 107 -6.15 12.43 6.53
CA GLN A 107 -7.22 13.12 7.22
C GLN A 107 -7.34 12.70 8.68
N ASN A 108 -6.95 11.47 8.97
CA ASN A 108 -7.07 10.92 10.27
C ASN A 108 -5.92 11.33 11.07
N LYS A 109 -5.78 12.51 11.57
CA LYS A 109 -4.67 12.86 12.24
C LYS A 109 -4.83 12.87 13.58
N ASN A 110 -4.16 12.74 14.14
CA ASN A 110 -3.99 12.92 15.41
C ASN A 110 -3.14 12.31 15.96
#